data_1fb18c682f12b8efe31e31eae5ea0aa1
#
_entry.id   1fb18c682f12b8efe31e31eae5ea0aa1
#
_cell.length_a   1.000
_cell.length_b   1.000
_cell.length_c   1.000
_cell.angle_alpha   90.00
_cell.angle_beta   90.00
_cell.angle_gamma   90.00
#
_symmetry.space_group_name_H-M   'P 1'
#
loop_
_entity.id
_entity.type
_entity.pdbx_description
1 polymer ?
#
loop_
_entity_poly.entity_id
_entity_poly.type
_entity_poly.pdbx_seq_one_letter_code
_entity_poly.pdbx_strand_id
1 'polypeptide(L)'
;EPYRRQRQMCIRDSIMGVYLNPGNDSFRKMVNSDIYVDKTGLIDYTNKVINTMQQYICVSRPRRFGKSMAAGMLAAYYSSACDSSELFSKFEIAHCESFDRYLNKYNVISVNMQEFLSQCTCIDDMIKLLERSVLWELLDVYSDVRYFDNTNLARSMQDIYTEKKCPFIVIIDEWDCIFREYKTDKAAQEKYLDFLRSFLKDKVYIPYPSKSF
;
A
#
# COMPACT_ATOMS: atom_id res chain seq x y z
N GLU A 1 30.92 -3.89 13.42
CA GLU A 1 29.95 -3.15 12.57
C GLU A 1 29.36 -3.97 11.42
N PRO A 2 30.05 -4.92 10.74
CA PRO A 2 29.41 -5.73 9.69
C PRO A 2 28.26 -6.61 10.21
N TYR A 3 28.34 -7.06 11.46
CA TYR A 3 27.29 -7.89 12.10
C TYR A 3 25.97 -7.13 12.35
N ARG A 4 26.04 -5.82 12.57
CA ARG A 4 24.87 -4.97 12.77
C ARG A 4 24.13 -4.68 11.44
N ARG A 5 24.87 -4.52 10.33
CA ARG A 5 24.33 -4.37 8.98
C ARG A 5 23.64 -5.66 8.50
N GLN A 6 24.24 -6.81 8.77
CA GLN A 6 23.67 -8.10 8.41
C GLN A 6 22.36 -8.41 9.18
N ARG A 7 22.28 -8.06 10.49
CA ARG A 7 21.04 -8.18 11.27
C ARG A 7 19.93 -7.24 10.78
N GLN A 8 20.29 -6.01 10.38
CA GLN A 8 19.28 -5.07 9.81
C GLN A 8 18.80 -5.53 8.44
N MET A 9 19.63 -6.14 7.61
CA MET A 9 19.22 -6.72 6.32
C MET A 9 18.26 -7.90 6.53
N CYS A 10 18.58 -8.84 7.42
CA CYS A 10 17.71 -9.99 7.70
C CYS A 10 16.34 -9.62 8.30
N ILE A 11 16.25 -8.55 9.10
CA ILE A 11 14.97 -8.07 9.66
C ILE A 11 14.13 -7.38 8.59
N ARG A 12 14.74 -6.61 7.68
CA ARG A 12 14.02 -5.95 6.58
C ARG A 12 13.48 -6.95 5.56
N ASP A 13 14.26 -7.97 5.19
CA ASP A 13 13.83 -9.00 4.24
C ASP A 13 12.67 -9.86 4.78
N SER A 14 12.53 -10.00 6.12
CA SER A 14 11.44 -10.74 6.75
C SER A 14 10.11 -9.98 6.83
N ILE A 15 10.09 -8.68 6.51
CA ILE A 15 8.90 -7.81 6.55
C ILE A 15 8.26 -7.68 5.16
N MET A 16 8.94 -8.12 4.09
CA MET A 16 8.45 -8.04 2.72
C MET A 16 7.50 -9.19 2.40
N GLY A 17 6.28 -8.86 1.98
CA GLY A 17 5.28 -9.80 1.49
C GLY A 17 4.89 -9.51 0.04
N VAL A 18 3.93 -10.25 -0.46
CA VAL A 18 3.34 -10.04 -1.80
C VAL A 18 2.41 -8.82 -1.76
N TYR A 19 1.59 -8.72 -0.74
CA TYR A 19 0.60 -7.66 -0.54
C TYR A 19 1.06 -6.65 0.51
N LEU A 20 1.72 -7.12 1.58
CA LEU A 20 2.23 -6.29 2.65
C LEU A 20 3.67 -5.89 2.37
N ASN A 21 3.93 -4.60 2.36
CA ASN A 21 5.26 -4.04 2.18
C ASN A 21 6.00 -4.62 0.97
N PRO A 22 5.43 -4.58 -0.24
CA PRO A 22 6.13 -5.06 -1.42
C PRO A 22 7.46 -4.32 -1.57
N GLY A 23 8.48 -5.05 -2.01
CA GLY A 23 9.80 -4.47 -2.22
C GLY A 23 9.85 -3.45 -3.35
N ASN A 24 11.01 -2.88 -3.58
CA ASN A 24 11.22 -1.89 -4.64
C ASN A 24 11.67 -2.48 -5.99
N ASP A 25 11.77 -3.79 -6.12
CA ASP A 25 12.25 -4.46 -7.34
C ASP A 25 11.40 -4.17 -8.57
N SER A 26 10.07 -4.13 -8.40
CA SER A 26 9.15 -3.81 -9.49
C SER A 26 9.44 -2.42 -10.04
N PHE A 27 9.57 -1.43 -9.17
CA PHE A 27 9.90 -0.07 -9.58
C PHE A 27 11.31 0.04 -10.15
N ARG A 28 12.30 -0.67 -9.57
CA ARG A 28 13.67 -0.73 -10.09
C ARG A 28 13.71 -1.28 -11.52
N LYS A 29 12.95 -2.34 -11.83
CA LYS A 29 12.84 -2.87 -13.19
C LYS A 29 12.23 -1.85 -14.15
N MET A 30 11.22 -1.10 -13.71
CA MET A 30 10.60 -0.03 -14.53
C MET A 30 11.60 1.08 -14.86
N VAL A 31 12.36 1.52 -13.87
CA VAL A 31 13.37 2.59 -14.03
C VAL A 31 14.51 2.16 -14.97
N ASN A 32 14.84 0.88 -14.99
CA ASN A 32 15.88 0.33 -15.85
C ASN A 32 15.39 0.02 -17.28
N SER A 33 14.13 0.32 -17.62
CA SER A 33 13.62 0.19 -19.00
C SER A 33 14.19 1.30 -19.89
N ASP A 34 14.35 1.00 -21.17
CA ASP A 34 14.89 1.93 -22.17
C ASP A 34 14.13 3.27 -22.23
N ILE A 35 12.83 3.21 -21.96
CA ILE A 35 11.96 4.39 -21.91
C ILE A 35 11.29 4.45 -20.54
N TYR A 36 11.77 5.31 -19.68
CA TYR A 36 11.16 5.66 -18.42
C TYR A 36 10.86 7.15 -18.35
N VAL A 37 9.63 7.50 -17.99
CA VAL A 37 9.22 8.89 -17.79
C VAL A 37 9.06 9.11 -16.28
N ASP A 38 9.77 10.08 -15.72
CA ASP A 38 9.66 10.44 -14.32
C ASP A 38 8.23 10.93 -13.99
N LYS A 39 7.61 10.25 -13.04
CA LYS A 39 6.29 10.58 -12.51
C LYS A 39 6.32 10.81 -10.99
N THR A 40 7.52 11.02 -10.43
CA THR A 40 7.68 11.18 -8.98
C THR A 40 7.03 12.46 -8.44
N GLY A 41 6.66 13.41 -9.29
CA GLY A 41 5.77 14.51 -8.92
C GLY A 41 4.43 14.06 -8.30
N LEU A 42 3.96 12.85 -8.61
CA LEU A 42 2.81 12.26 -7.92
C LEU A 42 3.10 12.03 -6.43
N ILE A 43 4.32 11.62 -6.08
CA ILE A 43 4.75 11.43 -4.68
C ILE A 43 4.70 12.77 -3.94
N ASP A 44 5.19 13.85 -4.53
CA ASP A 44 5.11 15.18 -3.92
C ASP A 44 3.66 15.59 -3.66
N TYR A 45 2.76 15.32 -4.61
CA TYR A 45 1.33 15.54 -4.41
C TYR A 45 0.78 14.69 -3.26
N THR A 46 1.07 13.38 -3.25
CA THR A 46 0.57 12.48 -2.20
C THR A 46 1.14 12.85 -0.82
N ASN A 47 2.40 13.26 -0.72
CA ASN A 47 3.02 13.75 0.50
C ASN A 47 2.31 14.99 1.09
N LYS A 48 1.76 15.86 0.24
CA LYS A 48 1.01 17.06 0.68
C LYS A 48 -0.36 16.75 1.27
N VAL A 49 -1.00 15.67 0.79
CA VAL A 49 -2.38 15.33 1.21
C VAL A 49 -2.43 14.21 2.24
N ILE A 50 -1.37 13.41 2.36
CA ILE A 50 -1.26 12.39 3.41
C ILE A 50 -1.40 13.08 4.79
N ASN A 51 -2.13 12.49 5.71
CA ASN A 51 -2.49 13.08 7.00
C ASN A 51 -3.41 14.33 6.93
N THR A 52 -4.16 14.48 5.83
CA THR A 52 -5.20 15.50 5.70
C THR A 52 -6.56 14.85 5.42
N MET A 53 -7.63 15.62 5.44
CA MET A 53 -8.96 15.12 5.03
C MET A 53 -9.02 14.72 3.53
N GLN A 54 -8.01 15.07 2.74
CA GLN A 54 -7.88 14.79 1.31
C GLN A 54 -7.01 13.56 1.03
N GLN A 55 -6.71 12.75 2.04
CA GLN A 55 -5.84 11.56 1.94
C GLN A 55 -6.37 10.45 1.03
N TYR A 56 -7.64 10.46 0.69
CA TYR A 56 -8.25 9.49 -0.22
C TYR A 56 -8.09 9.95 -1.67
N ILE A 57 -7.14 9.36 -2.37
CA ILE A 57 -6.77 9.76 -3.73
C ILE A 57 -7.29 8.71 -4.71
N CYS A 58 -8.09 9.14 -5.68
CA CYS A 58 -8.51 8.31 -6.79
C CYS A 58 -7.83 8.78 -8.08
N VAL A 59 -7.04 7.92 -8.70
CA VAL A 59 -6.39 8.20 -10.00
C VAL A 59 -7.17 7.52 -11.10
N SER A 60 -7.93 8.33 -11.87
CA SER A 60 -8.63 7.86 -13.06
C SER A 60 -7.85 8.22 -14.32
N ARG A 61 -7.34 7.24 -15.02
CA ARG A 61 -6.64 7.38 -16.30
C ARG A 61 -6.99 6.20 -17.22
N PRO A 62 -7.00 6.37 -18.54
CA PRO A 62 -7.17 5.27 -19.48
C PRO A 62 -6.18 4.12 -19.25
N ARG A 63 -6.48 2.95 -19.79
CA ARG A 63 -5.53 1.82 -19.78
C ARG A 63 -4.24 2.23 -20.49
N ARG A 64 -3.11 1.62 -20.11
CA ARG A 64 -1.75 1.85 -20.66
C ARG A 64 -1.14 3.23 -20.35
N PHE A 65 -1.75 4.03 -19.47
CA PHE A 65 -1.17 5.30 -19.01
C PHE A 65 -0.28 5.16 -17.76
N GLY A 66 0.14 3.95 -17.44
CA GLY A 66 1.11 3.67 -16.38
C GLY A 66 0.56 3.78 -14.95
N LYS A 67 -0.74 3.46 -14.72
CA LYS A 67 -1.34 3.42 -13.35
C LYS A 67 -0.63 2.42 -12.45
N SER A 68 -0.43 1.18 -12.91
CA SER A 68 0.27 0.13 -12.14
C SER A 68 1.73 0.49 -11.89
N MET A 69 2.38 1.20 -12.83
CA MET A 69 3.72 1.75 -12.61
C MET A 69 3.72 2.79 -11.49
N ALA A 70 2.72 3.68 -11.47
CA ALA A 70 2.58 4.67 -10.42
C ALA A 70 2.28 4.00 -9.05
N ALA A 71 1.43 2.97 -9.03
CA ALA A 71 1.17 2.17 -7.82
C ALA A 71 2.45 1.52 -7.28
N GLY A 72 3.24 0.86 -8.14
CA GLY A 72 4.53 0.28 -7.77
C GLY A 72 5.57 1.31 -7.31
N MET A 73 5.59 2.48 -7.92
CA MET A 73 6.43 3.61 -7.50
C MET A 73 6.06 4.10 -6.10
N LEU A 74 4.77 4.32 -5.84
CA LEU A 74 4.29 4.74 -4.52
C LEU A 74 4.58 3.68 -3.45
N ALA A 75 4.36 2.38 -3.77
CA ALA A 75 4.68 1.29 -2.88
C ALA A 75 6.17 1.26 -2.53
N ALA A 76 7.06 1.37 -3.52
CA ALA A 76 8.51 1.41 -3.31
C ALA A 76 8.98 2.63 -2.48
N TYR A 77 8.30 3.77 -2.63
CA TYR A 77 8.66 4.98 -1.89
C TYR A 77 8.24 4.91 -0.43
N TYR A 78 7.01 4.48 -0.16
CA TYR A 78 6.48 4.51 1.21
C TYR A 78 6.85 3.30 2.06
N SER A 79 7.10 2.12 1.45
CA SER A 79 7.33 0.87 2.18
C SER A 79 8.52 0.96 3.15
N SER A 80 8.26 0.63 4.40
CA SER A 80 9.29 0.57 5.46
C SER A 80 10.17 -0.68 5.39
N ALA A 81 9.80 -1.67 4.55
CA ALA A 81 10.53 -2.94 4.47
C ALA A 81 11.80 -2.88 3.64
N CYS A 82 11.96 -1.88 2.79
CA CYS A 82 13.14 -1.73 1.95
C CYS A 82 13.71 -0.31 2.04
N ASP A 83 14.99 -0.17 1.72
CA ASP A 83 15.63 1.14 1.55
C ASP A 83 15.58 1.52 0.07
N SER A 84 14.84 2.55 -0.24
CA SER A 84 14.68 3.08 -1.59
C SER A 84 15.35 4.42 -1.81
N SER A 85 16.14 4.92 -0.85
CA SER A 85 16.76 6.25 -0.90
C SER A 85 17.64 6.44 -2.13
N GLU A 86 18.53 5.48 -2.41
CA GLU A 86 19.38 5.51 -3.60
C GLU A 86 18.56 5.46 -4.90
N LEU A 87 17.49 4.62 -4.93
CA LEU A 87 16.64 4.48 -6.10
C LEU A 87 15.93 5.78 -6.47
N PHE A 88 15.47 6.54 -5.47
CA PHE A 88 14.75 7.80 -5.68
C PHE A 88 15.65 9.04 -5.75
N SER A 89 16.91 8.95 -5.34
CA SER A 89 17.85 10.09 -5.27
C SER A 89 18.04 10.85 -6.60
N LYS A 90 17.81 10.18 -7.72
CA LYS A 90 18.00 10.71 -9.08
C LYS A 90 16.75 11.32 -9.70
N PHE A 91 15.61 11.33 -8.99
CA PHE A 91 14.33 11.80 -9.51
C PHE A 91 13.94 13.15 -8.90
N GLU A 92 12.94 13.79 -9.53
CA GLU A 92 12.45 15.11 -9.12
C GLU A 92 12.04 15.16 -7.63
N ILE A 93 11.46 14.10 -7.11
CA ILE A 93 11.05 14.01 -5.69
C ILE A 93 12.20 14.19 -4.72
N ALA A 94 13.43 13.83 -5.08
CA ALA A 94 14.59 13.97 -4.20
C ALA A 94 14.92 15.44 -3.87
N HIS A 95 14.43 16.38 -4.67
CA HIS A 95 14.62 17.81 -4.47
C HIS A 95 13.50 18.45 -3.63
N CYS A 96 12.48 17.67 -3.24
CA CYS A 96 11.37 18.16 -2.45
C CYS A 96 11.67 18.06 -0.94
N GLU A 97 11.32 19.08 -0.17
CA GLU A 97 11.50 19.09 1.31
C GLU A 97 10.81 17.92 2.01
N SER A 98 9.77 17.36 1.39
CA SER A 98 9.02 16.23 1.91
C SER A 98 9.71 14.87 1.72
N PHE A 99 10.80 14.79 0.94
CA PHE A 99 11.42 13.54 0.52
C PHE A 99 11.77 12.63 1.71
N ASP A 100 12.66 13.07 2.58
CA ASP A 100 13.13 12.25 3.72
C ASP A 100 12.06 12.03 4.79
N ARG A 101 11.08 12.92 4.84
CA ARG A 101 10.01 12.87 5.84
C ARG A 101 9.12 11.64 5.68
N TYR A 102 8.86 11.22 4.45
CA TYR A 102 7.90 10.17 4.14
C TYR A 102 8.52 8.91 3.52
N LEU A 103 9.76 9.01 3.03
CA LEU A 103 10.46 7.89 2.41
C LEU A 103 10.64 6.74 3.39
N ASN A 104 10.14 5.55 3.02
CA ASN A 104 10.28 4.31 3.79
C ASN A 104 9.76 4.39 5.24
N LYS A 105 8.62 5.06 5.46
CA LYS A 105 8.05 5.30 6.80
C LYS A 105 6.73 4.59 7.07
N TYR A 106 6.19 3.85 6.13
CA TYR A 106 4.84 3.30 6.20
C TYR A 106 4.81 1.79 6.01
N ASN A 107 3.81 1.15 6.59
CA ASN A 107 3.39 -0.17 6.17
C ASN A 107 2.51 0.00 4.92
N VAL A 108 2.91 -0.60 3.83
CA VAL A 108 2.17 -0.48 2.56
C VAL A 108 1.42 -1.77 2.28
N ILE A 109 0.10 -1.68 2.12
CA ILE A 109 -0.72 -2.76 1.57
C ILE A 109 -0.98 -2.40 0.10
N SER A 110 -0.49 -3.23 -0.82
CA SER A 110 -0.66 -3.04 -2.26
C SER A 110 -1.37 -4.24 -2.87
N VAL A 111 -2.55 -4.01 -3.42
CA VAL A 111 -3.41 -5.05 -3.97
C VAL A 111 -3.89 -4.70 -5.37
N ASN A 112 -3.99 -5.73 -6.23
CA ASN A 112 -4.61 -5.63 -7.55
C ASN A 112 -5.96 -6.35 -7.53
N MET A 113 -7.06 -5.61 -7.64
CA MET A 113 -8.41 -6.18 -7.55
C MET A 113 -8.73 -7.15 -8.69
N GLN A 114 -8.19 -6.92 -9.88
CA GLN A 114 -8.40 -7.82 -11.02
C GLN A 114 -7.78 -9.20 -10.78
N GLU A 115 -6.67 -9.27 -10.06
CA GLU A 115 -6.01 -10.52 -9.70
C GLU A 115 -6.90 -11.37 -8.79
N PHE A 116 -7.48 -10.80 -7.74
CA PHE A 116 -8.41 -11.49 -6.85
C PHE A 116 -9.69 -11.89 -7.58
N LEU A 117 -10.24 -10.99 -8.39
CA LEU A 117 -11.46 -11.26 -9.16
C LEU A 117 -11.29 -12.46 -10.09
N SER A 118 -10.13 -12.59 -10.74
CA SER A 118 -9.87 -13.69 -11.68
C SER A 118 -9.82 -15.07 -11.02
N GLN A 119 -9.66 -15.15 -9.71
CA GLN A 119 -9.57 -16.38 -8.94
C GLN A 119 -10.91 -16.81 -8.32
N CYS A 120 -11.95 -15.96 -8.41
CA CYS A 120 -13.22 -16.17 -7.74
C CYS A 120 -14.39 -16.14 -8.73
N THR A 121 -15.49 -16.79 -8.35
CA THR A 121 -16.72 -16.82 -9.14
C THR A 121 -17.73 -15.76 -8.71
N CYS A 122 -17.57 -15.20 -7.51
CA CYS A 122 -18.45 -14.16 -6.98
C CYS A 122 -17.68 -13.13 -6.15
N ILE A 123 -18.32 -11.99 -5.90
CA ILE A 123 -17.74 -10.86 -5.16
C ILE A 123 -17.46 -11.23 -3.70
N ASP A 124 -18.36 -11.96 -3.06
CA ASP A 124 -18.19 -12.36 -1.65
C ASP A 124 -16.92 -13.21 -1.44
N ASP A 125 -16.65 -14.13 -2.36
CA ASP A 125 -15.45 -14.97 -2.29
C ASP A 125 -14.18 -14.17 -2.61
N MET A 126 -14.25 -13.23 -3.54
CA MET A 126 -13.16 -12.31 -3.84
C MET A 126 -12.76 -11.47 -2.62
N ILE A 127 -13.74 -10.88 -1.93
CA ILE A 127 -13.51 -10.07 -0.73
C ILE A 127 -12.88 -10.92 0.38
N LYS A 128 -13.44 -12.11 0.64
CA LYS A 128 -12.89 -13.04 1.64
C LYS A 128 -11.47 -13.49 1.31
N LEU A 129 -11.20 -13.77 0.03
CA LEU A 129 -9.87 -14.16 -0.41
C LEU A 129 -8.85 -13.05 -0.18
N LEU A 130 -9.20 -11.81 -0.56
CA LEU A 130 -8.37 -10.64 -0.35
C LEU A 130 -8.09 -10.42 1.15
N GLU A 131 -9.14 -10.35 1.97
CA GLU A 131 -9.00 -10.12 3.41
C GLU A 131 -8.12 -11.19 4.05
N ARG A 132 -8.35 -12.47 3.72
CA ARG A 132 -7.58 -13.59 4.27
C ARG A 132 -6.13 -13.57 3.80
N SER A 133 -5.86 -13.22 2.54
CA SER A 133 -4.50 -13.18 2.01
C SER A 133 -3.66 -12.09 2.65
N VAL A 134 -4.23 -10.87 2.76
CA VAL A 134 -3.54 -9.75 3.42
C VAL A 134 -3.38 -10.02 4.93
N LEU A 135 -4.43 -10.53 5.57
CA LEU A 135 -4.40 -10.85 7.00
C LEU A 135 -3.33 -11.91 7.32
N TRP A 136 -3.20 -12.93 6.47
CA TRP A 136 -2.18 -13.96 6.64
C TRP A 136 -0.77 -13.37 6.67
N GLU A 137 -0.42 -12.49 5.72
CA GLU A 137 0.88 -11.81 5.71
C GLU A 137 1.06 -10.89 6.93
N LEU A 138 0.01 -10.15 7.34
CA LEU A 138 0.08 -9.31 8.53
C LEU A 138 0.38 -10.10 9.79
N LEU A 139 -0.30 -11.24 10.01
CA LEU A 139 -0.11 -12.08 11.18
C LEU A 139 1.27 -12.77 11.20
N ASP A 140 1.80 -13.12 10.03
CA ASP A 140 3.13 -13.72 9.90
C ASP A 140 4.22 -12.69 10.24
N VAL A 141 4.16 -11.52 9.61
CA VAL A 141 5.14 -10.43 9.81
C VAL A 141 5.09 -9.85 11.21
N TYR A 142 3.90 -9.70 11.78
CA TYR A 142 3.68 -9.10 13.10
C TYR A 142 3.22 -10.14 14.13
N SER A 143 3.87 -11.31 14.13
CA SER A 143 3.52 -12.41 15.05
C SER A 143 3.73 -12.09 16.53
N ASP A 144 4.46 -11.02 16.84
CA ASP A 144 4.73 -10.53 18.20
C ASP A 144 3.69 -9.52 18.71
N VAL A 145 2.69 -9.15 17.89
CA VAL A 145 1.62 -8.22 18.27
C VAL A 145 0.48 -8.94 18.99
N ARG A 146 -0.09 -8.32 20.03
CA ARG A 146 -1.30 -8.81 20.70
C ARG A 146 -2.54 -8.41 19.91
N TYR A 147 -3.16 -9.37 19.26
CA TYR A 147 -4.40 -9.17 18.52
C TYR A 147 -5.62 -9.33 19.42
N PHE A 148 -6.55 -8.38 19.34
CA PHE A 148 -7.89 -8.54 19.96
C PHE A 148 -8.73 -9.54 19.16
N ASP A 149 -8.66 -9.45 17.82
CA ASP A 149 -9.32 -10.36 16.89
C ASP A 149 -8.42 -10.54 15.67
N ASN A 150 -7.76 -11.70 15.60
CA ASN A 150 -6.87 -12.05 14.49
C ASN A 150 -7.60 -12.61 13.26
N THR A 151 -8.93 -12.58 13.24
CA THR A 151 -9.76 -12.97 12.08
C THR A 151 -10.26 -11.76 11.29
N ASN A 152 -10.16 -10.56 11.85
CA ASN A 152 -10.61 -9.32 11.23
C ASN A 152 -9.43 -8.49 10.76
N LEU A 153 -9.29 -8.33 9.44
CA LEU A 153 -8.18 -7.60 8.81
C LEU A 153 -8.02 -6.18 9.38
N ALA A 154 -9.10 -5.45 9.40
CA ALA A 154 -9.04 -4.06 9.79
C ALA A 154 -8.77 -3.88 11.30
N ARG A 155 -9.26 -4.78 12.13
CA ARG A 155 -8.93 -4.79 13.56
C ARG A 155 -7.46 -5.14 13.77
N SER A 156 -6.94 -6.13 13.06
CA SER A 156 -5.53 -6.51 13.11
C SER A 156 -4.61 -5.35 12.69
N MET A 157 -4.95 -4.60 11.64
CA MET A 157 -4.20 -3.40 11.26
C MET A 157 -4.18 -2.35 12.38
N GLN A 158 -5.30 -2.17 13.09
CA GLN A 158 -5.39 -1.23 14.21
C GLN A 158 -4.52 -1.68 15.40
N ASP A 159 -4.52 -2.97 15.72
CA ASP A 159 -3.71 -3.53 16.81
C ASP A 159 -2.21 -3.39 16.47
N ILE A 160 -1.80 -3.70 15.24
CA ILE A 160 -0.43 -3.50 14.74
C ILE A 160 -0.03 -2.03 14.86
N TYR A 161 -0.86 -1.10 14.37
CA TYR A 161 -0.58 0.32 14.48
C TYR A 161 -0.45 0.77 15.94
N THR A 162 -1.30 0.27 16.82
CA THR A 162 -1.28 0.63 18.25
C THR A 162 0.04 0.26 18.90
N GLU A 163 0.61 -0.91 18.56
CA GLU A 163 1.87 -1.37 19.14
C GLU A 163 3.10 -0.84 18.41
N LYS A 164 3.11 -0.90 17.07
CA LYS A 164 4.30 -0.57 16.27
C LYS A 164 4.41 0.91 15.92
N LYS A 165 3.33 1.68 16.02
CA LYS A 165 3.25 3.11 15.66
C LYS A 165 3.64 3.40 14.20
N CYS A 166 3.66 2.41 13.34
CA CYS A 166 3.91 2.55 11.92
C CYS A 166 2.56 2.59 11.18
N PRO A 167 2.19 3.71 10.56
CA PRO A 167 0.90 3.85 9.91
C PRO A 167 0.84 3.07 8.60
N PHE A 168 -0.38 2.77 8.16
CA PHE A 168 -0.62 2.05 6.92
C PHE A 168 -0.96 3.00 5.77
N ILE A 169 -0.47 2.66 4.57
CA ILE A 169 -0.94 3.18 3.29
C ILE A 169 -1.51 2.01 2.50
N VAL A 170 -2.72 2.19 1.96
CA VAL A 170 -3.36 1.19 1.10
C VAL A 170 -3.34 1.68 -0.34
N ILE A 171 -2.79 0.87 -1.22
CA ILE A 171 -2.72 1.11 -2.67
C ILE A 171 -3.56 0.04 -3.37
N ILE A 172 -4.58 0.46 -4.09
CA ILE A 172 -5.50 -0.44 -4.81
C ILE A 172 -5.37 -0.17 -6.30
N ASP A 173 -4.81 -1.14 -7.04
CA ASP A 173 -4.79 -1.10 -8.50
C ASP A 173 -6.00 -1.83 -9.08
N GLU A 174 -6.44 -1.43 -10.28
CA GLU A 174 -7.61 -1.96 -10.99
C GLU A 174 -8.90 -1.97 -10.13
N TRP A 175 -9.05 -0.99 -9.23
CA TRP A 175 -10.19 -0.89 -8.30
C TRP A 175 -11.55 -0.86 -9.02
N ASP A 176 -11.58 -0.46 -10.27
CA ASP A 176 -12.78 -0.33 -11.11
C ASP A 176 -13.14 -1.63 -11.87
N CYS A 177 -12.40 -2.73 -11.65
CA CYS A 177 -12.61 -3.99 -12.37
C CYS A 177 -14.04 -4.54 -12.19
N ILE A 178 -14.61 -4.41 -10.99
CA ILE A 178 -15.96 -4.88 -10.69
C ILE A 178 -17.01 -4.17 -11.55
N PHE A 179 -16.87 -2.87 -11.76
CA PHE A 179 -17.80 -2.11 -12.61
C PHE A 179 -17.66 -2.44 -14.09
N ARG A 180 -16.51 -2.96 -14.50
CA ARG A 180 -16.28 -3.43 -15.88
C ARG A 180 -16.83 -4.83 -16.13
N GLU A 181 -16.68 -5.74 -15.15
CA GLU A 181 -17.06 -7.15 -15.29
C GLU A 181 -18.55 -7.37 -14.92
N TYR A 182 -19.03 -6.72 -13.86
CA TYR A 182 -20.39 -6.83 -13.33
C TYR A 182 -21.26 -5.61 -13.70
N LYS A 183 -21.28 -5.24 -14.99
CA LYS A 183 -21.93 -3.98 -15.48
C LYS A 183 -23.39 -3.85 -15.09
N THR A 184 -24.13 -4.95 -15.08
CA THR A 184 -25.58 -4.98 -14.83
C THR A 184 -25.94 -5.45 -13.42
N ASP A 185 -25.00 -6.03 -12.69
CA ASP A 185 -25.21 -6.55 -11.34
C ASP A 185 -24.93 -5.46 -10.29
N LYS A 186 -25.97 -4.66 -10.04
CA LYS A 186 -25.88 -3.58 -9.04
C LYS A 186 -25.65 -4.10 -7.63
N ALA A 187 -26.19 -5.28 -7.29
CA ALA A 187 -26.00 -5.85 -5.95
C ALA A 187 -24.54 -6.21 -5.70
N ALA A 188 -23.86 -6.81 -6.68
CA ALA A 188 -22.42 -7.06 -6.61
C ALA A 188 -21.61 -5.76 -6.49
N GLN A 189 -21.96 -4.73 -7.27
CA GLN A 189 -21.30 -3.42 -7.21
C GLN A 189 -21.49 -2.75 -5.84
N GLU A 190 -22.68 -2.79 -5.25
CA GLU A 190 -22.95 -2.23 -3.92
C GLU A 190 -22.17 -2.95 -2.83
N LYS A 191 -22.16 -4.28 -2.82
CA LYS A 191 -21.33 -5.07 -1.88
C LYS A 191 -19.86 -4.68 -1.95
N TYR A 192 -19.32 -4.53 -3.15
CA TYR A 192 -17.95 -4.11 -3.35
C TYR A 192 -17.70 -2.70 -2.82
N LEU A 193 -18.60 -1.76 -3.08
CA LEU A 193 -18.50 -0.40 -2.54
C LEU A 193 -18.55 -0.38 -1.01
N ASP A 194 -19.39 -1.20 -0.40
CA ASP A 194 -19.49 -1.32 1.06
C ASP A 194 -18.21 -1.91 1.64
N PHE A 195 -17.62 -2.90 0.98
CA PHE A 195 -16.29 -3.40 1.34
C PHE A 195 -15.24 -2.29 1.27
N LEU A 196 -15.15 -1.54 0.16
CA LEU A 196 -14.18 -0.45 0.04
C LEU A 196 -14.40 0.64 1.09
N ARG A 197 -15.64 1.00 1.39
CA ARG A 197 -15.97 1.95 2.46
C ARG A 197 -15.49 1.45 3.82
N SER A 198 -15.77 0.20 4.15
CA SER A 198 -15.33 -0.41 5.41
C SER A 198 -13.81 -0.52 5.46
N PHE A 199 -13.17 -0.93 4.37
CA PHE A 199 -11.73 -1.16 4.33
C PHE A 199 -10.92 0.15 4.38
N LEU A 200 -11.41 1.22 3.73
CA LEU A 200 -10.69 2.49 3.62
C LEU A 200 -11.09 3.52 4.69
N LYS A 201 -12.37 3.58 5.07
CA LYS A 201 -12.93 4.74 5.78
C LYS A 201 -12.69 4.72 7.29
N ASP A 202 -12.68 3.56 7.93
CA ASP A 202 -12.74 3.50 9.39
C ASP A 202 -11.40 3.15 10.06
N LYS A 203 -10.36 2.83 9.31
CA LYS A 203 -9.26 2.03 9.88
C LYS A 203 -7.86 2.32 9.38
N VAL A 204 -7.68 3.17 8.37
CA VAL A 204 -6.35 3.71 8.07
C VAL A 204 -6.10 4.88 9.03
N TYR A 205 -5.68 4.55 10.23
CA TYR A 205 -5.32 5.54 11.23
C TYR A 205 -3.99 6.18 10.82
N ILE A 206 -4.09 7.29 10.11
CA ILE A 206 -2.96 8.19 9.95
C ILE A 206 -3.07 9.16 11.13
N PRO A 207 -2.19 9.06 12.15
CA PRO A 207 -2.27 9.95 13.30
C PRO A 207 -2.02 11.38 12.85
N TYR A 208 -2.89 12.28 13.24
CA TYR A 208 -2.55 13.69 13.24
C TYR A 208 -1.28 13.86 14.08
N PRO A 209 -0.23 14.49 13.57
CA PRO A 209 0.86 14.90 14.43
C PRO A 209 0.25 15.82 15.49
N SER A 210 0.33 15.39 16.74
CA SER A 210 0.01 16.26 17.86
C SER A 210 0.87 17.51 17.68
N LYS A 211 0.23 18.64 17.35
CA LYS A 211 0.91 19.93 17.44
C LYS A 211 1.30 20.09 18.90
N SER A 212 2.58 19.91 19.20
CA SER A 212 3.15 20.47 20.42
C SER A 212 3.00 21.98 20.29
N PHE A 213 2.11 22.54 21.10
CA PHE A 213 2.04 23.98 21.37
C PHE A 213 3.29 24.39 22.15
#